data_55c284c994738efc59a3ebbb1868bb3d
#
_entry.id   55c284c994738efc59a3ebbb1868bb3d
#
_cell.length_a   1.000
_cell.length_b   1.000
_cell.length_c   1.000
_cell.angle_alpha   90.00
_cell.angle_beta   90.00
_cell.angle_gamma   90.00
#
_symmetry.space_group_name_H-M   'P 1'
#
loop_
_entity.id
_entity.type
_entity.pdbx_description
1 polymer ?
#
loop_
_entity_poly.entity_id
_entity_poly.type
_entity_poly.pdbx_seq_one_letter_code
_entity_poly.pdbx_strand_id
1 'polypeptide(L)'
;MTTGLIILNYNSSDDTINCIESIERVNTSPIKYIIVDNGSSNPYIVPKLNDYLKSKFASKHILLNENDKIPDILPYSTLLVSKNNTGYACGNKKGLKLAYHDKEIDTILIINNDVIFIDDFISPLRRWLWNDDKTMLVSPLILKRDGETIDPNCARRKKTYRYIIAWFIFIFSDIFGILRKMQKELFIINNNEIPSQNIKIEMPSGSCFMVKKKEFKQIDDFDPNTFLYYEEDILSAKISDYGKQCLLIPTYTCIHIGGSSTNKRSSNFIFRTSIESARYYAKKYLKVGFTKYIILYIITSLSLITHIFKNYFYKRIKN
;
A
#
# COMPACT_ATOMS: atom_id res chain seq x y z
N MET A 1 -19.04 16.70 -1.92
CA MET A 1 -18.09 15.67 -2.42
C MET A 1 -17.00 15.49 -1.40
N THR A 2 -16.83 14.27 -0.90
CA THR A 2 -15.98 13.98 0.27
C THR A 2 -14.94 12.91 -0.08
N THR A 3 -13.73 13.03 0.44
CA THR A 3 -12.69 12.02 0.30
C THR A 3 -12.72 11.06 1.50
N GLY A 4 -12.90 9.76 1.24
CA GLY A 4 -12.74 8.72 2.25
C GLY A 4 -11.26 8.37 2.41
N LEU A 5 -10.72 8.53 3.62
CA LEU A 5 -9.34 8.19 3.96
C LEU A 5 -9.31 6.79 4.59
N ILE A 6 -8.77 5.82 3.87
CA ILE A 6 -8.61 4.45 4.39
C ILE A 6 -7.22 4.31 4.99
N ILE A 7 -7.15 4.09 6.30
CA ILE A 7 -5.91 3.87 7.05
C ILE A 7 -5.90 2.45 7.60
N LEU A 8 -4.94 1.64 7.15
CA LEU A 8 -4.81 0.25 7.59
C LEU A 8 -3.86 0.15 8.78
N ASN A 9 -4.37 -0.25 9.94
CA ASN A 9 -3.59 -0.48 11.16
C ASN A 9 -3.35 -1.97 11.43
N TYR A 10 -2.15 -2.29 11.88
CA TYR A 10 -1.82 -3.59 12.48
C TYR A 10 -0.75 -3.44 13.54
N ASN A 11 -1.11 -3.66 14.82
CA ASN A 11 -0.20 -3.58 15.98
C ASN A 11 0.56 -2.25 16.15
N SER A 12 0.03 -1.13 15.65
CA SER A 12 0.72 0.17 15.69
C SER A 12 -0.25 1.35 15.86
N SER A 13 -0.87 1.45 17.04
CA SER A 13 -1.79 2.55 17.35
C SER A 13 -1.12 3.92 17.31
N ASP A 14 0.12 4.02 17.77
CA ASP A 14 0.85 5.30 17.83
C ASP A 14 1.13 5.86 16.42
N ASP A 15 1.56 5.01 15.49
CA ASP A 15 1.75 5.43 14.09
C ASP A 15 0.42 5.91 13.49
N THR A 16 -0.68 5.19 13.75
CA THR A 16 -2.01 5.58 13.25
C THR A 16 -2.46 6.91 13.84
N ILE A 17 -2.24 7.14 15.13
CA ILE A 17 -2.54 8.41 15.79
C ILE A 17 -1.69 9.54 15.19
N ASN A 18 -0.39 9.35 15.03
CA ASN A 18 0.52 10.33 14.44
C ASN A 18 0.13 10.67 12.99
N CYS A 19 -0.28 9.67 12.21
CA CYS A 19 -0.80 9.87 10.85
C CYS A 19 -2.03 10.79 10.89
N ILE A 20 -3.03 10.48 11.71
CA ILE A 20 -4.26 11.28 11.86
C ILE A 20 -3.93 12.69 12.33
N GLU A 21 -3.07 12.86 13.33
CA GLU A 21 -2.66 14.18 13.83
C GLU A 21 -1.96 15.01 12.76
N SER A 22 -1.13 14.38 11.94
CA SER A 22 -0.47 15.06 10.84
C SER A 22 -1.45 15.56 9.78
N ILE A 23 -2.48 14.77 9.47
CA ILE A 23 -3.56 15.15 8.53
C ILE A 23 -4.40 16.29 9.12
N GLU A 24 -4.87 16.16 10.36
CA GLU A 24 -5.70 17.19 11.02
C GLU A 24 -5.00 18.55 11.14
N ARG A 25 -3.67 18.54 11.21
CA ARG A 25 -2.88 19.78 11.31
C ARG A 25 -2.86 20.60 10.00
N VAL A 26 -2.90 19.93 8.85
CA VAL A 26 -2.70 20.57 7.55
C VAL A 26 -3.92 20.54 6.63
N ASN A 27 -4.82 19.55 6.80
CA ASN A 27 -5.93 19.34 5.86
C ASN A 27 -7.05 20.35 6.07
N THR A 28 -7.51 20.92 4.95
CA THR A 28 -8.67 21.84 4.90
C THR A 28 -9.85 21.26 4.10
N SER A 29 -9.70 20.07 3.55
CA SER A 29 -10.69 19.44 2.67
C SER A 29 -11.74 18.64 3.44
N PRO A 30 -12.95 18.48 2.90
CA PRO A 30 -13.95 17.55 3.45
C PRO A 30 -13.45 16.10 3.35
N ILE A 31 -13.28 15.45 4.49
CA ILE A 31 -12.79 14.07 4.61
C ILE A 31 -13.65 13.23 5.55
N LYS A 32 -13.54 11.91 5.42
CA LYS A 32 -14.02 10.93 6.41
C LYS A 32 -12.94 9.90 6.64
N TYR A 33 -12.59 9.67 7.90
CA TYR A 33 -11.64 8.63 8.30
C TYR A 33 -12.32 7.26 8.32
N ILE A 34 -11.70 6.29 7.69
CA ILE A 34 -12.03 4.87 7.73
C ILE A 34 -10.78 4.13 8.18
N ILE A 35 -10.65 3.96 9.48
CA ILE A 35 -9.52 3.27 10.10
C ILE A 35 -9.89 1.78 10.18
N VAL A 36 -9.05 0.91 9.65
CA VAL A 36 -9.24 -0.55 9.73
C VAL A 36 -8.17 -1.14 10.62
N ASP A 37 -8.56 -1.61 11.80
CA ASP A 37 -7.68 -2.50 12.57
C ASP A 37 -7.73 -3.90 11.96
N ASN A 38 -6.64 -4.32 11.33
CA ASN A 38 -6.54 -5.57 10.59
C ASN A 38 -6.19 -6.77 11.50
N GLY A 39 -6.92 -6.92 12.59
CA GLY A 39 -6.75 -8.02 13.55
C GLY A 39 -5.44 -7.91 14.33
N SER A 40 -5.21 -6.77 14.97
CA SER A 40 -4.07 -6.58 15.86
C SER A 40 -4.04 -7.63 16.95
N SER A 41 -2.88 -8.27 17.16
CA SER A 41 -2.69 -9.30 18.18
C SER A 41 -2.47 -8.73 19.59
N ASN A 42 -2.03 -7.49 19.68
CA ASN A 42 -1.89 -6.79 20.96
C ASN A 42 -3.26 -6.22 21.39
N PRO A 43 -3.83 -6.68 22.53
CA PRO A 43 -5.17 -6.29 22.98
C PRO A 43 -5.32 -4.80 23.33
N TYR A 44 -4.23 -4.08 23.53
CA TYR A 44 -4.26 -2.65 23.87
C TYR A 44 -4.41 -1.73 22.66
N ILE A 45 -4.24 -2.23 21.43
CA ILE A 45 -4.27 -1.41 20.22
C ILE A 45 -5.64 -0.81 19.94
N VAL A 46 -6.67 -1.66 19.90
CA VAL A 46 -8.05 -1.23 19.58
C VAL A 46 -8.60 -0.29 20.64
N PRO A 47 -8.51 -0.60 21.97
CA PRO A 47 -8.92 0.34 23.00
C PRO A 47 -8.23 1.70 22.88
N LYS A 48 -6.91 1.73 22.75
CA LYS A 48 -6.13 2.97 22.63
C LYS A 48 -6.58 3.81 21.44
N LEU A 49 -6.76 3.21 20.25
CA LEU A 49 -7.25 3.91 19.06
C LEU A 49 -8.68 4.44 19.28
N ASN A 50 -9.56 3.61 19.79
CA ASN A 50 -10.96 3.99 20.00
C ASN A 50 -11.09 5.13 21.00
N ASP A 51 -10.35 5.10 22.11
CA ASP A 51 -10.36 6.15 23.13
C ASP A 51 -9.82 7.46 22.58
N TYR A 52 -8.72 7.42 21.80
CA TYR A 52 -8.21 8.58 21.09
C TYR A 52 -9.23 9.17 20.12
N LEU A 53 -9.85 8.35 19.28
CA LEU A 53 -10.81 8.79 18.25
C LEU A 53 -12.09 9.35 18.91
N LYS A 54 -12.57 8.74 20.00
CA LYS A 54 -13.69 9.27 20.81
C LYS A 54 -13.35 10.61 21.44
N SER A 55 -12.17 10.75 22.01
CA SER A 55 -11.72 12.00 22.62
C SER A 55 -11.61 13.12 21.58
N LYS A 56 -11.07 12.81 20.38
CA LYS A 56 -10.82 13.81 19.35
C LYS A 56 -12.08 14.20 18.56
N PHE A 57 -12.92 13.25 18.22
CA PHE A 57 -14.06 13.48 17.31
C PHE A 57 -15.43 13.39 17.98
N ALA A 58 -15.49 13.03 19.26
CA ALA A 58 -16.70 12.95 20.07
C ALA A 58 -17.85 12.18 19.38
N SER A 59 -19.03 12.80 19.21
CA SER A 59 -20.21 12.20 18.58
C SER A 59 -20.04 11.91 17.08
N LYS A 60 -18.95 12.38 16.44
CA LYS A 60 -18.64 12.14 15.03
C LYS A 60 -17.77 10.88 14.83
N HIS A 61 -17.64 10.02 15.84
CA HIS A 61 -16.91 8.77 15.79
C HIS A 61 -17.80 7.57 16.10
N ILE A 62 -17.60 6.47 15.34
CA ILE A 62 -18.18 5.15 15.64
C ILE A 62 -17.12 4.04 15.55
N LEU A 63 -17.34 2.99 16.35
CA LEU A 63 -16.62 1.74 16.26
C LEU A 63 -17.55 0.68 15.65
N LEU A 64 -17.07 -0.05 14.65
CA LEU A 64 -17.77 -1.16 13.99
C LEU A 64 -16.93 -2.43 14.06
N ASN A 65 -17.59 -3.57 14.19
CA ASN A 65 -17.02 -4.88 13.92
C ASN A 65 -17.40 -5.35 12.51
N GLU A 66 -16.73 -6.40 12.01
CA GLU A 66 -16.92 -6.87 10.62
C GLU A 66 -18.38 -7.23 10.25
N ASN A 67 -19.18 -7.63 11.24
CA ASN A 67 -20.58 -8.05 11.02
C ASN A 67 -21.61 -6.99 11.38
N ASP A 68 -21.17 -5.82 11.85
CA ASP A 68 -22.09 -4.75 12.22
C ASP A 68 -22.75 -4.15 10.98
N LYS A 69 -23.96 -3.63 11.15
CA LYS A 69 -24.66 -2.92 10.07
C LYS A 69 -23.91 -1.62 9.75
N ILE A 70 -23.55 -1.45 8.49
CA ILE A 70 -22.89 -0.24 8.02
C ILE A 70 -23.95 0.88 7.91
N PRO A 71 -23.73 2.06 8.52
CA PRO A 71 -24.59 3.22 8.30
C PRO A 71 -24.61 3.67 6.84
N ASP A 72 -25.75 4.18 6.36
CA ASP A 72 -25.87 4.69 4.98
C ASP A 72 -24.92 5.85 4.70
N ILE A 73 -24.63 6.66 5.72
CA ILE A 73 -23.67 7.74 5.73
C ILE A 73 -22.75 7.51 6.93
N LEU A 74 -21.46 7.36 6.67
CA LEU A 74 -20.45 7.24 7.73
C LEU A 74 -20.26 8.58 8.44
N PRO A 75 -20.03 8.58 9.77
CA PRO A 75 -19.59 9.79 10.46
C PRO A 75 -18.21 10.22 10.01
N TYR A 76 -17.69 11.30 10.58
CA TYR A 76 -16.34 11.82 10.28
C TYR A 76 -15.23 10.79 10.53
N SER A 77 -15.38 9.93 11.54
CA SER A 77 -14.43 8.89 11.90
C SER A 77 -15.14 7.55 12.13
N THR A 78 -14.64 6.50 11.50
CA THR A 78 -15.10 5.11 11.68
C THR A 78 -13.91 4.21 11.94
N LEU A 79 -13.89 3.51 13.06
CA LEU A 79 -12.93 2.44 13.37
C LEU A 79 -13.58 1.08 13.11
N LEU A 80 -13.11 0.36 12.09
CA LEU A 80 -13.51 -1.02 11.81
C LEU A 80 -12.53 -1.99 12.44
N VAL A 81 -13.02 -2.90 13.29
CA VAL A 81 -12.21 -3.92 13.94
C VAL A 81 -12.38 -5.27 13.25
N SER A 82 -11.27 -5.82 12.76
CA SER A 82 -11.23 -7.13 12.13
C SER A 82 -10.79 -8.21 13.09
N LYS A 83 -11.33 -9.43 12.92
CA LYS A 83 -10.97 -10.59 13.75
C LYS A 83 -9.53 -11.06 13.53
N ASN A 84 -9.06 -11.02 12.27
CA ASN A 84 -7.78 -11.59 11.86
C ASN A 84 -7.04 -10.65 10.92
N ASN A 85 -5.71 -10.74 10.94
CA ASN A 85 -4.87 -10.08 9.94
C ASN A 85 -4.98 -10.84 8.61
N THR A 86 -5.60 -10.21 7.64
CA THR A 86 -5.84 -10.76 6.29
C THR A 86 -4.88 -10.23 5.23
N GLY A 87 -3.82 -9.53 5.64
CA GLY A 87 -2.85 -8.91 4.74
C GLY A 87 -3.29 -7.52 4.25
N TYR A 88 -2.45 -6.92 3.40
CA TYR A 88 -2.65 -5.54 2.95
C TYR A 88 -3.89 -5.40 2.04
N ALA A 89 -3.98 -6.23 1.00
CA ALA A 89 -5.09 -6.16 0.05
C ALA A 89 -6.45 -6.37 0.72
N CYS A 90 -6.63 -7.48 1.43
CA CYS A 90 -7.88 -7.81 2.09
C CYS A 90 -8.22 -6.84 3.23
N GLY A 91 -7.21 -6.34 3.95
CA GLY A 91 -7.41 -5.31 4.98
C GLY A 91 -7.98 -4.03 4.39
N ASN A 92 -7.39 -3.51 3.30
CA ASN A 92 -7.91 -2.34 2.60
C ASN A 92 -9.29 -2.58 1.98
N LYS A 93 -9.58 -3.78 1.44
CA LYS A 93 -10.93 -4.12 0.92
C LYS A 93 -12.03 -3.97 1.98
N LYS A 94 -11.74 -4.21 3.26
CA LYS A 94 -12.71 -3.97 4.34
C LYS A 94 -13.04 -2.48 4.49
N GLY A 95 -12.03 -1.63 4.45
CA GLY A 95 -12.24 -0.17 4.42
C GLY A 95 -12.95 0.31 3.15
N LEU A 96 -12.59 -0.26 2.00
CA LEU A 96 -13.25 0.02 0.71
C LEU A 96 -14.73 -0.35 0.74
N LYS A 97 -15.12 -1.46 1.39
CA LYS A 97 -16.52 -1.84 1.56
C LYS A 97 -17.32 -0.73 2.26
N LEU A 98 -16.77 -0.12 3.30
CA LEU A 98 -17.37 1.01 4.00
C LEU A 98 -17.44 2.24 3.08
N ALA A 99 -16.34 2.59 2.43
CA ALA A 99 -16.29 3.73 1.49
C ALA A 99 -17.27 3.56 0.31
N TYR A 100 -17.45 2.35 -0.21
CA TYR A 100 -18.39 2.07 -1.30
C TYR A 100 -19.85 2.19 -0.86
N HIS A 101 -20.14 1.93 0.41
CA HIS A 101 -21.48 2.05 0.96
C HIS A 101 -21.89 3.52 1.15
N ASP A 102 -20.98 4.38 1.58
CA ASP A 102 -21.25 5.79 1.83
C ASP A 102 -21.44 6.59 0.52
N LYS A 103 -22.61 7.19 0.35
CA LYS A 103 -23.00 7.93 -0.87
C LYS A 103 -22.30 9.29 -1.01
N GLU A 104 -21.78 9.87 0.07
CA GLU A 104 -21.09 11.17 0.04
C GLU A 104 -19.64 11.06 -0.40
N ILE A 105 -19.03 9.87 -0.24
CA ILE A 105 -17.67 9.60 -0.67
C ILE A 105 -17.67 9.33 -2.19
N ASP A 106 -16.88 10.08 -2.94
CA ASP A 106 -16.67 9.91 -4.38
C ASP A 106 -15.21 9.65 -4.74
N THR A 107 -14.30 9.98 -3.83
CA THR A 107 -12.86 9.82 -3.94
C THR A 107 -12.35 9.06 -2.74
N ILE A 108 -11.34 8.19 -2.95
CA ILE A 108 -10.75 7.40 -1.88
C ILE A 108 -9.25 7.67 -1.87
N LEU A 109 -8.70 7.99 -0.70
CA LEU A 109 -7.27 8.08 -0.43
C LEU A 109 -6.87 6.91 0.46
N ILE A 110 -6.02 6.03 -0.04
CA ILE A 110 -5.47 4.89 0.69
C ILE A 110 -4.13 5.31 1.25
N ILE A 111 -3.94 5.11 2.57
CA ILE A 111 -2.78 5.59 3.29
C ILE A 111 -2.30 4.50 4.26
N ASN A 112 -1.00 4.24 4.28
CA ASN A 112 -0.42 3.47 5.39
C ASN A 112 -0.48 4.29 6.68
N ASN A 113 -0.60 3.63 7.81
CA ASN A 113 -0.69 4.28 9.11
C ASN A 113 0.61 4.94 9.58
N ASP A 114 1.72 4.74 8.89
CA ASP A 114 3.03 5.33 9.15
C ASP A 114 3.42 6.42 8.11
N VAL A 115 2.43 7.01 7.46
CA VAL A 115 2.59 8.18 6.59
C VAL A 115 2.31 9.46 7.39
N ILE A 116 3.19 10.45 7.24
CA ILE A 116 3.08 11.77 7.86
C ILE A 116 2.83 12.82 6.78
N PHE A 117 1.78 13.59 6.95
CA PHE A 117 1.43 14.72 6.09
C PHE A 117 2.22 15.96 6.53
N ILE A 118 2.88 16.60 5.58
CA ILE A 118 3.60 17.86 5.80
C ILE A 118 2.89 19.02 5.14
N ASP A 119 2.06 18.76 4.13
CA ASP A 119 1.28 19.75 3.37
C ASP A 119 -0.17 19.27 3.19
N ASP A 120 -1.11 20.23 2.92
CA ASP A 120 -2.45 19.89 2.45
C ASP A 120 -2.40 19.53 0.95
N PHE A 121 -2.40 18.23 0.66
CA PHE A 121 -2.42 17.76 -0.72
C PHE A 121 -3.72 17.06 -1.14
N ILE A 122 -4.68 16.87 -0.24
CA ILE A 122 -5.92 16.13 -0.54
C ILE A 122 -6.71 16.85 -1.64
N SER A 123 -7.04 18.12 -1.43
CA SER A 123 -7.79 18.91 -2.44
C SER A 123 -7.02 19.06 -3.76
N PRO A 124 -5.71 19.38 -3.76
CA PRO A 124 -4.93 19.42 -4.99
C PRO A 124 -4.86 18.09 -5.76
N LEU A 125 -4.57 16.97 -5.08
CA LEU A 125 -4.54 15.66 -5.73
C LEU A 125 -5.91 15.30 -6.31
N ARG A 126 -6.98 15.63 -5.58
CA ARG A 126 -8.34 15.42 -6.08
C ARG A 126 -8.59 16.21 -7.37
N ARG A 127 -8.15 17.46 -7.47
CA ARG A 127 -8.27 18.25 -8.72
C ARG A 127 -7.55 17.59 -9.87
N TRP A 128 -6.31 17.15 -9.69
CA TRP A 128 -5.59 16.41 -10.71
C TRP A 128 -6.28 15.12 -11.13
N LEU A 129 -6.83 14.36 -10.17
CA LEU A 129 -7.54 13.11 -10.42
C LEU A 129 -8.80 13.31 -11.28
N TRP A 130 -9.55 14.39 -11.05
CA TRP A 130 -10.83 14.64 -11.72
C TRP A 130 -10.72 15.49 -12.98
N ASN A 131 -9.60 16.17 -13.23
CA ASN A 131 -9.40 16.97 -14.43
C ASN A 131 -9.07 16.17 -15.68
N ASP A 132 -8.71 14.89 -15.54
CA ASP A 132 -8.36 14.03 -16.66
C ASP A 132 -9.10 12.69 -16.57
N ASP A 133 -9.93 12.40 -17.56
CA ASP A 133 -10.68 11.15 -17.62
C ASP A 133 -9.79 9.92 -17.82
N LYS A 134 -8.59 10.07 -18.34
CA LYS A 134 -7.63 8.96 -18.47
C LYS A 134 -6.98 8.60 -17.14
N THR A 135 -6.98 9.51 -16.18
CA THR A 135 -6.35 9.30 -14.87
C THR A 135 -7.32 8.66 -13.90
N MET A 136 -6.98 7.47 -13.41
CA MET A 136 -7.73 6.76 -12.37
C MET A 136 -7.07 6.89 -11.00
N LEU A 137 -5.75 7.03 -10.96
CA LEU A 137 -4.97 7.07 -9.74
C LEU A 137 -3.97 8.22 -9.78
N VAL A 138 -3.86 8.94 -8.66
CA VAL A 138 -2.81 9.93 -8.42
C VAL A 138 -2.12 9.65 -7.09
N SER A 139 -0.82 9.95 -7.01
CA SER A 139 -0.07 9.88 -5.76
C SER A 139 0.80 11.12 -5.56
N PRO A 140 1.06 11.53 -4.31
CA PRO A 140 2.07 12.53 -4.02
C PRO A 140 3.47 11.93 -4.19
N LEU A 141 4.50 12.77 -4.19
CA LEU A 141 5.88 12.35 -4.01
C LEU A 141 6.06 11.86 -2.57
N ILE A 142 6.71 10.72 -2.40
CA ILE A 142 6.92 10.13 -1.09
C ILE A 142 8.38 10.29 -0.70
N LEU A 143 8.61 10.88 0.46
CA LEU A 143 9.92 10.99 1.08
C LEU A 143 10.11 9.87 2.10
N LYS A 144 11.35 9.47 2.31
CA LYS A 144 11.71 8.53 3.39
C LYS A 144 11.61 9.22 4.76
N ARG A 145 11.86 8.46 5.82
CA ARG A 145 11.83 8.91 7.22
C ARG A 145 12.63 10.18 7.50
N ASP A 146 13.72 10.43 6.77
CA ASP A 146 14.55 11.63 6.90
C ASP A 146 13.85 12.92 6.43
N GLY A 147 12.74 12.80 5.71
CA GLY A 147 11.98 13.93 5.16
C GLY A 147 12.66 14.61 3.96
N GLU A 148 13.77 14.07 3.46
CA GLU A 148 14.60 14.67 2.40
C GLU A 148 14.86 13.71 1.24
N THR A 149 15.07 12.44 1.54
CA THR A 149 15.36 11.43 0.51
C THR A 149 14.08 10.94 -0.15
N ILE A 150 14.00 11.01 -1.47
CA ILE A 150 12.87 10.47 -2.23
C ILE A 150 12.83 8.94 -2.07
N ASP A 151 11.66 8.39 -1.76
CA ASP A 151 11.45 6.95 -1.85
C ASP A 151 11.25 6.56 -3.32
N PRO A 152 12.20 5.85 -3.96
CA PRO A 152 12.09 5.49 -5.37
C PRO A 152 10.88 4.58 -5.66
N ASN A 153 10.29 3.97 -4.62
CA ASN A 153 9.08 3.16 -4.75
C ASN A 153 7.84 3.99 -5.12
N CYS A 154 7.85 5.32 -4.97
CA CYS A 154 6.71 6.16 -5.33
C CYS A 154 6.46 6.24 -6.83
N ALA A 155 7.47 5.94 -7.67
CA ALA A 155 7.39 6.01 -9.12
C ALA A 155 8.09 4.81 -9.78
N ARG A 156 7.35 3.78 -10.11
CA ARG A 156 7.90 2.53 -10.64
C ARG A 156 7.26 2.12 -11.97
N ARG A 157 8.00 1.30 -12.74
CA ARG A 157 7.47 0.47 -13.81
C ARG A 157 6.96 -0.86 -13.25
N LYS A 158 6.12 -1.55 -14.00
CA LYS A 158 5.65 -2.91 -13.64
C LYS A 158 6.81 -3.89 -13.62
N LYS A 159 6.78 -4.79 -12.66
CA LYS A 159 7.73 -5.90 -12.63
C LYS A 159 7.46 -6.87 -13.77
N THR A 160 8.48 -7.08 -14.59
CA THR A 160 8.44 -8.06 -15.66
C THR A 160 8.79 -9.47 -15.14
N TYR A 161 8.46 -10.51 -15.91
CA TYR A 161 8.88 -11.87 -15.60
C TYR A 161 10.41 -11.98 -15.43
N ARG A 162 11.19 -11.30 -16.30
CA ARG A 162 12.67 -11.28 -16.21
C ARG A 162 13.14 -10.67 -14.90
N TYR A 163 12.50 -9.58 -14.44
CA TYR A 163 12.82 -8.96 -13.16
C TYR A 163 12.56 -9.91 -11.99
N ILE A 164 11.42 -10.60 -12.01
CA ILE A 164 11.05 -11.54 -10.94
C ILE A 164 12.07 -12.68 -10.85
N ILE A 165 12.42 -13.29 -11.97
CA ILE A 165 13.43 -14.35 -12.03
C ILE A 165 14.78 -13.86 -11.51
N ALA A 166 15.26 -12.71 -11.99
CA ALA A 166 16.55 -12.15 -11.58
C ALA A 166 16.55 -11.82 -10.08
N TRP A 167 15.43 -11.28 -9.54
CA TRP A 167 15.30 -11.00 -8.13
C TRP A 167 15.54 -12.26 -7.29
N PHE A 168 14.84 -13.37 -7.57
CA PHE A 168 14.96 -14.60 -6.80
C PHE A 168 16.28 -15.36 -7.02
N ILE A 169 16.96 -15.14 -8.12
CA ILE A 169 18.32 -15.70 -8.34
C ILE A 169 19.37 -14.91 -7.56
N PHE A 170 19.34 -13.58 -7.65
CA PHE A 170 20.44 -12.72 -7.21
C PHE A 170 20.22 -12.05 -5.86
N ILE A 171 19.03 -12.21 -5.20
CA ILE A 171 18.73 -11.54 -3.92
C ILE A 171 19.77 -11.84 -2.81
N PHE A 172 20.46 -12.98 -2.85
CA PHE A 172 21.47 -13.34 -1.85
C PHE A 172 22.89 -13.00 -2.26
N SER A 173 23.13 -12.76 -3.54
CA SER A 173 24.47 -12.46 -4.08
C SER A 173 24.33 -11.81 -5.45
N ASP A 174 24.43 -10.49 -5.50
CA ASP A 174 24.42 -9.71 -6.75
C ASP A 174 25.86 -9.32 -7.14
N ILE A 175 26.74 -10.33 -7.26
CA ILE A 175 28.16 -10.14 -7.57
C ILE A 175 28.36 -9.38 -8.88
N PHE A 176 27.49 -9.59 -9.87
CA PHE A 176 27.56 -8.95 -11.18
C PHE A 176 26.77 -7.65 -11.28
N GLY A 177 26.15 -7.16 -10.20
CA GLY A 177 25.33 -5.94 -10.20
C GLY A 177 24.08 -6.00 -11.06
N ILE A 178 23.63 -7.22 -11.41
CA ILE A 178 22.46 -7.43 -12.30
C ILE A 178 21.19 -6.87 -11.65
N LEU A 179 20.94 -7.19 -10.39
CA LEU A 179 19.77 -6.65 -9.67
C LEU A 179 19.83 -5.15 -9.55
N ARG A 180 21.00 -4.58 -9.24
CA ARG A 180 21.18 -3.14 -9.13
C ARG A 180 20.86 -2.44 -10.44
N LYS A 181 21.31 -3.00 -11.59
CA LYS A 181 20.97 -2.47 -12.92
C LYS A 181 19.47 -2.55 -13.19
N MET A 182 18.85 -3.71 -12.94
CA MET A 182 17.41 -3.90 -13.16
C MET A 182 16.55 -3.05 -12.22
N GLN A 183 16.99 -2.79 -11.00
CA GLN A 183 16.31 -1.87 -10.08
C GLN A 183 16.34 -0.44 -10.61
N LYS A 184 17.47 0.03 -11.17
CA LYS A 184 17.54 1.34 -11.83
C LYS A 184 16.58 1.45 -13.02
N GLU A 185 16.35 0.38 -13.76
CA GLU A 185 15.37 0.35 -14.85
C GLU A 185 13.92 0.31 -14.33
N LEU A 186 13.69 -0.29 -13.15
CA LEU A 186 12.37 -0.36 -12.52
C LEU A 186 11.92 0.99 -11.97
N PHE A 187 12.82 1.74 -11.34
CA PHE A 187 12.51 3.04 -10.75
C PHE A 187 12.53 4.13 -11.83
N ILE A 188 11.50 4.97 -11.85
CA ILE A 188 11.41 6.11 -12.77
C ILE A 188 12.24 7.28 -12.25
N ILE A 189 12.26 7.47 -10.90
CA ILE A 189 13.10 8.45 -10.22
C ILE A 189 14.30 7.71 -9.65
N ASN A 190 15.49 7.99 -10.16
CA ASN A 190 16.74 7.32 -9.77
C ASN A 190 17.75 8.24 -9.07
N ASN A 191 17.48 9.53 -9.03
CA ASN A 191 18.22 10.56 -8.30
C ASN A 191 17.32 11.17 -7.23
N ASN A 192 17.91 11.95 -6.33
CA ASN A 192 17.16 12.65 -5.29
C ASN A 192 16.67 14.04 -5.73
N GLU A 193 16.34 14.20 -7.01
CA GLU A 193 15.83 15.44 -7.56
C GLU A 193 14.31 15.36 -7.73
N ILE A 194 13.61 16.34 -7.18
CA ILE A 194 12.15 16.43 -7.31
C ILE A 194 11.83 16.80 -8.77
N PRO A 195 11.03 15.98 -9.46
CA PRO A 195 10.63 16.28 -10.83
C PRO A 195 9.82 17.57 -10.92
N SER A 196 10.12 18.39 -11.93
CA SER A 196 9.43 19.68 -12.15
C SER A 196 8.02 19.54 -12.73
N GLN A 197 7.67 18.37 -13.25
CA GLN A 197 6.38 18.10 -13.89
C GLN A 197 5.77 16.80 -13.36
N ASN A 198 4.45 16.66 -13.53
CA ASN A 198 3.75 15.41 -13.24
C ASN A 198 4.29 14.27 -14.10
N ILE A 199 4.44 13.10 -13.48
CA ILE A 199 5.00 11.93 -14.15
C ILE A 199 3.93 10.87 -14.30
N LYS A 200 3.77 10.35 -15.52
CA LYS A 200 3.05 9.11 -15.74
C LYS A 200 3.86 7.96 -15.17
N ILE A 201 3.27 7.25 -14.22
CA ILE A 201 3.87 6.08 -13.59
C ILE A 201 3.06 4.84 -13.93
N GLU A 202 3.71 3.68 -13.95
CA GLU A 202 2.98 2.43 -14.13
C GLU A 202 2.48 1.90 -12.79
N MET A 203 3.22 2.13 -11.70
CA MET A 203 2.93 1.60 -10.39
C MET A 203 3.23 2.62 -9.28
N PRO A 204 2.25 3.01 -8.48
CA PRO A 204 2.45 3.86 -7.31
C PRO A 204 3.08 3.08 -6.15
N SER A 205 3.48 3.77 -5.09
CA SER A 205 3.66 3.14 -3.78
C SER A 205 2.30 2.82 -3.15
N GLY A 206 2.19 1.68 -2.52
CA GLY A 206 1.01 1.33 -1.71
C GLY A 206 0.84 2.19 -0.45
N SER A 207 1.84 3.01 -0.09
CA SER A 207 1.79 3.79 1.14
C SER A 207 0.87 5.02 1.09
N CYS A 208 0.70 5.65 -0.09
CA CYS A 208 -0.20 6.80 -0.24
C CYS A 208 -0.60 7.00 -1.71
N PHE A 209 -1.90 6.81 -2.03
CA PHE A 209 -2.44 7.12 -3.35
C PHE A 209 -3.95 7.35 -3.31
N MET A 210 -4.44 8.14 -4.26
CA MET A 210 -5.85 8.54 -4.38
C MET A 210 -6.47 7.99 -5.66
N VAL A 211 -7.73 7.53 -5.58
CA VAL A 211 -8.47 6.92 -6.70
C VAL A 211 -9.89 7.47 -6.80
N LYS A 212 -10.46 7.45 -8.02
CA LYS A 212 -11.91 7.66 -8.22
C LYS A 212 -12.67 6.43 -7.72
N LYS A 213 -13.53 6.61 -6.72
CA LYS A 213 -14.30 5.52 -6.09
C LYS A 213 -15.03 4.62 -7.10
N LYS A 214 -15.76 5.22 -8.04
CA LYS A 214 -16.56 4.48 -9.02
C LYS A 214 -15.70 3.60 -9.92
N GLU A 215 -14.65 4.16 -10.49
CA GLU A 215 -13.75 3.44 -11.40
C GLU A 215 -12.95 2.36 -10.66
N PHE A 216 -12.52 2.65 -9.43
CA PHE A 216 -11.79 1.69 -8.59
C PHE A 216 -12.64 0.46 -8.26
N LYS A 217 -13.93 0.68 -7.97
CA LYS A 217 -14.91 -0.41 -7.78
C LYS A 217 -15.10 -1.22 -9.06
N GLN A 218 -15.11 -0.57 -10.25
CA GLN A 218 -15.31 -1.24 -11.54
C GLN A 218 -14.18 -2.19 -11.92
N ILE A 219 -12.95 -1.91 -11.50
CA ILE A 219 -11.82 -2.83 -11.71
C ILE A 219 -11.69 -3.88 -10.60
N ASP A 220 -12.68 -4.00 -9.70
CA ASP A 220 -12.66 -4.88 -8.52
C ASP A 220 -11.46 -4.60 -7.59
N ASP A 221 -11.07 -3.32 -7.45
CA ASP A 221 -10.04 -2.81 -6.54
C ASP A 221 -8.83 -3.75 -6.29
N PHE A 222 -8.46 -4.04 -5.05
CA PHE A 222 -7.40 -4.98 -4.74
C PHE A 222 -7.79 -6.44 -4.97
N ASP A 223 -6.83 -7.25 -5.44
CA ASP A 223 -6.99 -8.70 -5.53
C ASP A 223 -6.77 -9.36 -4.16
N PRO A 224 -7.74 -10.14 -3.63
CA PRO A 224 -7.63 -10.73 -2.30
C PRO A 224 -6.65 -11.91 -2.20
N ASN A 225 -6.06 -12.35 -3.31
CA ASN A 225 -5.22 -13.53 -3.36
C ASN A 225 -3.73 -13.26 -3.07
N THR A 226 -3.39 -12.03 -2.66
CA THR A 226 -2.08 -11.69 -2.09
C THR A 226 -2.23 -11.32 -0.63
N PHE A 227 -1.33 -11.81 0.21
CA PHE A 227 -1.28 -11.40 1.61
C PHE A 227 -0.41 -10.14 1.78
N LEU A 228 0.74 -10.12 1.12
CA LEU A 228 1.71 -9.02 1.13
C LEU A 228 2.59 -9.10 -0.13
N TYR A 229 2.93 -7.94 -0.69
CA TYR A 229 3.66 -7.72 -1.93
C TYR A 229 2.89 -8.06 -3.20
N TYR A 230 3.23 -7.38 -4.28
CA TYR A 230 2.61 -7.45 -5.61
C TYR A 230 1.19 -6.88 -5.71
N GLU A 231 0.63 -6.33 -4.64
CA GLU A 231 -0.68 -5.68 -4.66
C GLU A 231 -0.70 -4.50 -5.65
N GLU A 232 0.35 -3.69 -5.62
CA GLU A 232 0.47 -2.52 -6.50
C GLU A 232 0.75 -2.95 -7.95
N ASP A 233 1.55 -4.02 -8.15
CA ASP A 233 1.78 -4.59 -9.49
C ASP A 233 0.47 -5.10 -10.11
N ILE A 234 -0.35 -5.77 -9.31
CA ILE A 234 -1.68 -6.27 -9.70
C ILE A 234 -2.62 -5.10 -10.00
N LEU A 235 -2.67 -4.11 -9.11
CA LEU A 235 -3.48 -2.92 -9.29
C LEU A 235 -3.10 -2.17 -10.57
N SER A 236 -1.80 -2.01 -10.81
CA SER A 236 -1.26 -1.41 -12.03
C SER A 236 -1.71 -2.17 -13.29
N ALA A 237 -1.68 -3.51 -13.26
CA ALA A 237 -2.17 -4.32 -14.37
C ALA A 237 -3.67 -4.07 -14.63
N LYS A 238 -4.50 -4.08 -13.58
CA LYS A 238 -5.94 -3.82 -13.68
C LYS A 238 -6.26 -2.42 -14.23
N ILE A 239 -5.57 -1.38 -13.75
CA ILE A 239 -5.74 0.00 -14.23
C ILE A 239 -5.36 0.09 -15.72
N SER A 240 -4.25 -0.52 -16.10
CA SER A 240 -3.79 -0.54 -17.48
C SER A 240 -4.75 -1.31 -18.42
N ASP A 241 -5.25 -2.46 -17.98
CA ASP A 241 -6.23 -3.27 -18.74
C ASP A 241 -7.56 -2.53 -18.90
N TYR A 242 -7.91 -1.66 -17.95
CA TYR A 242 -9.07 -0.77 -18.02
C TYR A 242 -8.85 0.47 -18.91
N GLY A 243 -7.66 0.62 -19.51
CA GLY A 243 -7.30 1.74 -20.39
C GLY A 243 -7.04 3.06 -19.67
N LYS A 244 -6.75 3.01 -18.37
CA LYS A 244 -6.48 4.19 -17.53
C LYS A 244 -4.99 4.27 -17.17
N GLN A 245 -4.62 5.40 -16.52
CA GLN A 245 -3.24 5.69 -16.12
C GLN A 245 -3.12 6.11 -14.66
N CYS A 246 -1.89 6.03 -14.15
CA CYS A 246 -1.48 6.55 -12.87
C CYS A 246 -0.57 7.76 -13.06
N LEU A 247 -0.71 8.80 -12.21
CA LEU A 247 0.16 9.97 -12.20
C LEU A 247 0.78 10.16 -10.81
N LEU A 248 2.05 10.49 -10.80
CA LEU A 248 2.74 11.07 -9.65
C LEU A 248 2.68 12.61 -9.78
N ILE A 249 2.27 13.28 -8.72
CA ILE A 249 2.18 14.75 -8.63
C ILE A 249 3.29 15.22 -7.67
N PRO A 250 4.48 15.54 -8.18
CA PRO A 250 5.66 15.75 -7.33
C PRO A 250 5.66 17.08 -6.56
N THR A 251 4.76 17.99 -6.90
CA THR A 251 4.57 19.27 -6.19
C THR A 251 4.11 19.07 -4.74
N TYR A 252 3.47 17.94 -4.44
CA TYR A 252 2.95 17.62 -3.12
C TYR A 252 3.69 16.42 -2.56
N THR A 253 4.03 16.49 -1.26
CA THR A 253 4.88 15.50 -0.62
C THR A 253 4.27 14.98 0.68
N CYS A 254 4.61 13.73 1.01
CA CYS A 254 4.39 13.15 2.33
C CYS A 254 5.61 12.32 2.74
N ILE A 255 5.76 12.06 4.04
CA ILE A 255 6.86 11.24 4.56
C ILE A 255 6.32 9.86 4.89
N HIS A 256 6.98 8.81 4.42
CA HIS A 256 6.69 7.43 4.80
C HIS A 256 7.78 6.92 5.75
N ILE A 257 7.42 6.70 7.01
CA ILE A 257 8.35 6.26 8.06
C ILE A 257 8.89 4.86 7.76
N GLY A 258 8.04 3.98 7.28
CA GLY A 258 8.39 2.63 6.81
C GLY A 258 8.71 1.63 7.92
N GLY A 259 8.38 0.35 7.67
CA GLY A 259 8.84 -0.78 8.47
C GLY A 259 8.10 -1.09 9.77
N SER A 260 7.09 -0.31 10.16
CA SER A 260 6.41 -0.49 11.46
C SER A 260 5.71 -1.84 11.61
N SER A 261 5.09 -2.35 10.55
CA SER A 261 4.32 -3.61 10.58
C SER A 261 5.10 -4.84 10.09
N THR A 262 5.97 -4.69 9.08
CA THR A 262 6.72 -5.81 8.48
C THR A 262 7.85 -6.30 9.38
N ASN A 263 8.53 -5.41 10.10
CA ASN A 263 9.63 -5.76 11.01
C ASN A 263 9.17 -6.63 12.20
N LYS A 264 7.87 -6.70 12.48
CA LYS A 264 7.29 -7.51 13.57
C LYS A 264 7.01 -8.97 13.18
N ARG A 265 7.22 -9.36 11.91
CA ARG A 265 6.99 -10.73 11.43
C ARG A 265 8.30 -11.47 11.19
N SER A 266 8.24 -12.83 11.23
CA SER A 266 9.42 -13.63 10.92
C SER A 266 9.86 -13.43 9.46
N SER A 267 11.17 -13.31 9.25
CA SER A 267 11.77 -13.18 7.91
C SER A 267 11.34 -14.31 6.95
N ASN A 268 11.23 -15.55 7.46
CA ASN A 268 10.79 -16.70 6.66
C ASN A 268 9.33 -16.57 6.19
N PHE A 269 8.44 -16.05 7.03
CA PHE A 269 7.05 -15.80 6.65
C PHE A 269 6.96 -14.76 5.55
N ILE A 270 7.64 -13.63 5.72
CA ILE A 270 7.65 -12.52 4.74
C ILE A 270 8.19 -13.00 3.39
N PHE A 271 9.30 -13.77 3.41
CA PHE A 271 9.91 -14.25 2.17
C PHE A 271 9.01 -15.28 1.45
N ARG A 272 8.39 -16.21 2.19
CA ARG A 272 7.42 -17.16 1.63
C ARG A 272 6.25 -16.42 0.97
N THR A 273 5.66 -15.47 1.66
CA THR A 273 4.54 -14.67 1.16
C THR A 273 4.92 -13.91 -0.13
N SER A 274 6.12 -13.34 -0.17
CA SER A 274 6.66 -12.69 -1.38
C SER A 274 6.73 -13.65 -2.58
N ILE A 275 7.15 -14.90 -2.35
CA ILE A 275 7.19 -15.96 -3.39
C ILE A 275 5.78 -16.31 -3.87
N GLU A 276 4.85 -16.54 -2.94
CA GLU A 276 3.46 -16.89 -3.26
C GLU A 276 2.81 -15.79 -4.11
N SER A 277 2.95 -14.53 -3.69
CA SER A 277 2.43 -13.38 -4.43
C SER A 277 3.09 -13.23 -5.80
N ALA A 278 4.42 -13.45 -5.92
CA ALA A 278 5.15 -13.40 -7.18
C ALA A 278 4.65 -14.47 -8.18
N ARG A 279 4.46 -15.71 -7.71
CA ARG A 279 3.93 -16.82 -8.51
C ARG A 279 2.51 -16.54 -8.99
N TYR A 280 1.67 -16.01 -8.09
CA TYR A 280 0.29 -15.64 -8.40
C TYR A 280 0.25 -14.54 -9.47
N TYR A 281 1.00 -13.44 -9.27
CA TYR A 281 1.10 -12.35 -10.22
C TYR A 281 1.58 -12.82 -11.59
N ALA A 282 2.65 -13.62 -11.62
CA ALA A 282 3.20 -14.14 -12.88
C ALA A 282 2.19 -15.01 -13.66
N LYS A 283 1.44 -15.87 -12.94
CA LYS A 283 0.45 -16.77 -13.56
C LYS A 283 -0.77 -16.01 -14.06
N LYS A 284 -1.38 -15.15 -13.21
CA LYS A 284 -2.68 -14.51 -13.48
C LYS A 284 -2.55 -13.24 -14.30
N TYR A 285 -1.60 -12.39 -14.00
CA TYR A 285 -1.50 -11.04 -14.57
C TYR A 285 -0.43 -10.93 -15.67
N LEU A 286 0.74 -11.57 -15.53
CA LEU A 286 1.69 -11.65 -16.62
C LEU A 286 1.35 -12.76 -17.62
N LYS A 287 0.41 -13.66 -17.30
CA LYS A 287 -0.08 -14.75 -18.15
C LYS A 287 1.06 -15.58 -18.75
N VAL A 288 2.09 -15.86 -17.93
CA VAL A 288 3.26 -16.63 -18.39
C VAL A 288 2.86 -18.05 -18.75
N GLY A 289 3.38 -18.54 -19.87
CA GLY A 289 3.14 -19.92 -20.33
C GLY A 289 3.70 -20.97 -19.34
N PHE A 290 3.24 -22.22 -19.50
CA PHE A 290 3.54 -23.32 -18.59
C PHE A 290 5.04 -23.49 -18.28
N THR A 291 5.90 -23.54 -19.33
CA THR A 291 7.34 -23.71 -19.15
C THR A 291 7.97 -22.60 -18.30
N LYS A 292 7.63 -21.33 -18.58
CA LYS A 292 8.09 -20.18 -17.78
C LYS A 292 7.60 -20.27 -16.34
N TYR A 293 6.37 -20.74 -16.11
CA TYR A 293 5.84 -20.92 -14.77
C TYR A 293 6.60 -22.00 -13.99
N ILE A 294 6.95 -23.13 -14.62
CA ILE A 294 7.77 -24.19 -13.98
C ILE A 294 9.16 -23.65 -13.62
N ILE A 295 9.81 -22.89 -14.51
CA ILE A 295 11.11 -22.27 -14.24
C ILE A 295 11.01 -21.33 -13.02
N LEU A 296 9.98 -20.47 -12.97
CA LEU A 296 9.73 -19.59 -11.83
C LEU A 296 9.53 -20.40 -10.53
N TYR A 297 8.76 -21.47 -10.60
CA TYR A 297 8.48 -22.32 -9.44
C TYR A 297 9.77 -22.93 -8.88
N ILE A 298 10.63 -23.48 -9.73
CA ILE A 298 11.92 -24.08 -9.33
C ILE A 298 12.82 -22.99 -8.70
N ILE A 299 13.02 -21.87 -9.38
CA ILE A 299 13.91 -20.79 -8.91
C ILE A 299 13.44 -20.26 -7.57
N THR A 300 12.17 -19.98 -7.41
CA THR A 300 11.63 -19.44 -6.15
C THR A 300 11.67 -20.47 -5.02
N SER A 301 11.54 -21.78 -5.32
CA SER A 301 11.68 -22.85 -4.33
C SER A 301 13.14 -22.98 -3.85
N LEU A 302 14.11 -22.96 -4.77
CA LEU A 302 15.54 -22.94 -4.42
C LEU A 302 15.91 -21.70 -3.61
N SER A 303 15.40 -20.53 -3.99
CA SER A 303 15.58 -19.28 -3.26
C SER A 303 15.03 -19.37 -1.82
N LEU A 304 13.86 -20.00 -1.63
CA LEU A 304 13.28 -20.22 -0.30
C LEU A 304 14.17 -21.12 0.57
N ILE A 305 14.66 -22.23 0.01
CA ILE A 305 15.58 -23.13 0.69
C ILE A 305 16.84 -22.38 1.14
N THR A 306 17.45 -21.62 0.23
CA THR A 306 18.64 -20.80 0.53
C THR A 306 18.36 -19.79 1.64
N HIS A 307 17.19 -19.13 1.63
CA HIS A 307 16.79 -18.19 2.66
C HIS A 307 16.67 -18.85 4.04
N ILE A 308 16.04 -20.02 4.10
CA ILE A 308 15.87 -20.79 5.36
C ILE A 308 17.22 -21.20 5.92
N PHE A 309 18.12 -21.72 5.07
CA PHE A 309 19.48 -22.11 5.49
C PHE A 309 20.28 -20.91 6.02
N LYS A 310 20.29 -19.78 5.29
CA LYS A 310 20.96 -18.54 5.76
C LYS A 310 20.46 -18.13 7.14
N ASN A 311 19.14 -18.10 7.35
CA ASN A 311 18.55 -17.73 8.63
C ASN A 311 18.90 -18.72 9.77
N TYR A 312 18.98 -20.02 9.46
CA TYR A 312 19.38 -21.05 10.42
C TYR A 312 20.82 -20.85 10.88
N PHE A 313 21.77 -20.69 9.95
CA PHE A 313 23.18 -20.48 10.28
C PHE A 313 23.41 -19.14 10.99
N TYR A 314 22.75 -18.05 10.55
CA TYR A 314 22.86 -16.76 11.20
C TYR A 314 22.43 -16.78 12.68
N LYS A 315 21.36 -17.50 12.99
CA LYS A 315 20.91 -17.70 14.39
C LYS A 315 21.90 -18.48 15.22
N ARG A 316 22.57 -19.48 14.60
CA ARG A 316 23.53 -20.34 15.29
C ARG A 316 24.89 -19.66 15.58
N ILE A 317 25.25 -18.63 14.82
CA ILE A 317 26.45 -17.83 15.04
C ILE A 317 26.22 -16.75 16.10
N LYS A 318 24.97 -16.32 16.30
CA LYS A 318 24.62 -15.28 17.29
C LYS A 318 24.32 -15.82 18.70
N ASN A 319 24.06 -17.12 18.83
CA ASN A 319 23.94 -17.86 20.10
C ASN A 319 25.27 -18.54 20.43
#